data_7ba0949470c2375ab257cc589dceda28
#
_entry.id   7ba0949470c2375ab257cc589dceda28
#
_cell.length_a   1.000
_cell.length_b   1.000
_cell.length_c   1.000
_cell.angle_alpha   90.00
_cell.angle_beta   90.00
_cell.angle_gamma   90.00
#
_symmetry.space_group_name_H-M   'P 1'
#
loop_
_entity.id
_entity.type
_entity.pdbx_description
1 polymer ?
#
loop_
_entity_poly.entity_id
_entity_poly.type
_entity_poly.pdbx_seq_one_letter_code
_entity_poly.pdbx_strand_id
1 'polypeptide(L)'
;VKSDVVLIAFLLSVASPFAAQAGTAMQTKGKAFPPPAFYSFCSRQPGLCSTAGGTKVVALRPQLSAQLNEINLSVNSRITEVSDRAVVGKNDDWRVPTVSGDCEDIAILKKLELMKRGWPASALLLTVASYHGEGHTVLTVRTNEGDLVLDNLTGAVRDWSSTPYNYFARQAQGNGRRWERIGAAKSVGTTATGI
;
A
#
# COMPACT_ATOMS: atom_id res chain seq x y z
N VAL A 1 -1.99 -47.42 57.79
CA VAL A 1 -2.54 -46.94 56.50
C VAL A 1 -1.99 -45.57 56.28
N LYS A 2 -1.03 -45.36 55.33
CA LYS A 2 -0.51 -44.07 54.94
C LYS A 2 -1.29 -43.62 53.75
N SER A 3 -1.96 -42.43 53.84
CA SER A 3 -2.68 -41.77 52.74
C SER A 3 -1.74 -40.80 52.06
N ASP A 4 -1.36 -41.10 50.81
CA ASP A 4 -0.58 -40.22 49.97
C ASP A 4 -1.52 -39.18 49.33
N VAL A 5 -1.32 -37.91 49.66
CA VAL A 5 -2.05 -36.78 49.05
C VAL A 5 -1.29 -36.36 47.79
N VAL A 6 -1.87 -36.63 46.61
CA VAL A 6 -1.35 -36.17 45.34
C VAL A 6 -1.80 -34.71 45.11
N LEU A 7 -0.85 -33.77 45.17
CA LEU A 7 -1.09 -32.38 44.79
C LEU A 7 -1.02 -32.26 43.27
N ILE A 8 -2.15 -32.02 42.63
CA ILE A 8 -2.22 -31.66 41.20
C ILE A 8 -2.02 -30.16 41.06
N ALA A 9 -0.85 -29.75 40.57
CA ALA A 9 -0.57 -28.36 40.26
C ALA A 9 -1.23 -27.99 38.91
N PHE A 10 -2.23 -27.12 38.96
CA PHE A 10 -2.83 -26.52 37.77
C PHE A 10 -1.89 -25.41 37.25
N LEU A 11 -1.24 -25.64 36.13
CA LEU A 11 -0.51 -24.60 35.39
C LEU A 11 -1.51 -23.72 34.63
N LEU A 12 -1.79 -22.52 35.15
CA LEU A 12 -2.51 -21.47 34.43
C LEU A 12 -1.56 -20.90 33.36
N SER A 13 -1.77 -21.29 32.11
CA SER A 13 -1.14 -20.62 30.97
C SER A 13 -1.76 -19.26 30.77
N VAL A 14 -1.01 -18.20 31.12
CA VAL A 14 -1.37 -16.82 30.85
C VAL A 14 -1.12 -16.58 29.35
N ALA A 15 -2.18 -16.60 28.55
CA ALA A 15 -2.12 -16.16 27.17
C ALA A 15 -1.94 -14.63 27.17
N SER A 16 -0.74 -14.16 26.86
CA SER A 16 -0.49 -12.73 26.64
C SER A 16 -1.32 -12.28 25.43
N PRO A 17 -2.15 -11.22 25.55
CA PRO A 17 -2.82 -10.67 24.39
C PRO A 17 -1.75 -10.11 23.43
N PHE A 18 -1.65 -10.65 22.23
CA PHE A 18 -0.93 -9.99 21.15
C PHE A 18 -1.61 -8.64 20.90
N ALA A 19 -0.98 -7.56 21.33
CA ALA A 19 -1.40 -6.22 20.94
C ALA A 19 -1.24 -6.12 19.41
N ALA A 20 -2.36 -6.09 18.69
CA ALA A 20 -2.35 -5.78 17.27
C ALA A 20 -1.70 -4.40 17.11
N GLN A 21 -0.55 -4.34 16.48
CA GLN A 21 0.15 -3.09 16.22
C GLN A 21 -0.68 -2.34 15.18
N ALA A 22 -1.36 -1.27 15.60
CA ALA A 22 -2.11 -0.42 14.69
C ALA A 22 -1.12 0.15 13.66
N GLY A 23 -1.39 -0.08 12.38
CA GLY A 23 -0.59 0.46 11.30
C GLY A 23 -0.62 1.99 11.29
N THR A 24 0.25 2.58 10.51
CA THR A 24 0.41 4.04 10.45
C THR A 24 -0.23 4.62 9.21
N ALA A 25 -0.80 5.82 9.32
CA ALA A 25 -1.28 6.57 8.15
C ALA A 25 -0.19 7.53 7.65
N MET A 26 0.04 7.54 6.33
CA MET A 26 0.91 8.55 5.69
C MET A 26 0.36 9.94 5.96
N GLN A 27 1.15 10.79 6.60
CA GLN A 27 0.81 12.20 6.79
C GLN A 27 1.21 12.98 5.54
N THR A 28 0.33 13.87 5.08
CA THR A 28 0.63 14.73 3.93
C THR A 28 0.89 16.17 4.37
N LYS A 29 1.84 16.85 3.70
CA LYS A 29 2.27 18.22 3.99
C LYS A 29 2.23 19.05 2.70
N GLY A 30 1.07 19.62 2.38
CA GLY A 30 0.93 20.54 1.26
C GLY A 30 1.03 19.87 -0.11
N LYS A 31 1.11 20.70 -1.15
CA LYS A 31 1.09 20.26 -2.55
C LYS A 31 2.45 19.69 -2.98
N ALA A 32 2.40 18.72 -3.89
CA ALA A 32 3.54 18.22 -4.64
C ALA A 32 3.26 18.30 -6.16
N PHE A 33 4.31 18.24 -6.96
CA PHE A 33 4.20 18.02 -8.40
C PHE A 33 4.14 16.52 -8.66
N PRO A 34 3.24 16.08 -9.57
CA PRO A 34 3.27 14.69 -10.04
C PRO A 34 4.52 14.42 -10.90
N PRO A 35 4.90 13.15 -11.09
CA PRO A 35 5.86 12.79 -12.13
C PRO A 35 5.43 13.34 -13.50
N PRO A 36 6.35 13.82 -14.36
CA PRO A 36 5.99 14.43 -15.64
C PRO A 36 5.12 13.56 -16.54
N ALA A 37 5.43 12.27 -16.67
CA ALA A 37 4.68 11.33 -17.50
C ALA A 37 3.27 11.03 -16.97
N PHE A 38 3.00 11.26 -15.69
CA PHE A 38 1.68 11.08 -15.08
C PHE A 38 0.58 11.93 -15.75
N TYR A 39 0.91 13.11 -16.28
CA TYR A 39 -0.08 13.95 -16.95
C TYR A 39 -0.60 13.30 -18.24
N SER A 40 0.29 12.71 -19.04
CA SER A 40 -0.08 12.00 -20.26
C SER A 40 -0.87 10.73 -19.95
N PHE A 41 -0.47 10.00 -18.90
CA PHE A 41 -1.23 8.86 -18.38
C PHE A 41 -2.67 9.26 -18.01
N CYS A 42 -2.85 10.32 -17.23
CA CYS A 42 -4.17 10.82 -16.83
C CYS A 42 -5.05 11.25 -18.01
N SER A 43 -4.44 11.69 -19.10
CA SER A 43 -5.18 12.04 -20.31
C SER A 43 -5.65 10.80 -21.08
N ARG A 44 -4.84 9.77 -21.11
CA ARG A 44 -5.16 8.48 -21.77
C ARG A 44 -6.08 7.61 -20.92
N GLN A 45 -5.94 7.64 -19.60
CA GLN A 45 -6.60 6.74 -18.64
C GLN A 45 -7.25 7.52 -17.48
N PRO A 46 -8.25 8.40 -17.76
CA PRO A 46 -8.82 9.27 -16.72
C PRO A 46 -9.48 8.51 -15.58
N GLY A 47 -10.04 7.32 -15.84
CA GLY A 47 -10.62 6.45 -14.82
C GLY A 47 -9.59 5.92 -13.83
N LEU A 48 -8.42 5.50 -14.31
CA LEU A 48 -7.33 5.00 -13.45
C LEU A 48 -6.56 6.13 -12.75
N CYS A 49 -6.52 7.32 -13.36
CA CYS A 49 -6.01 8.51 -12.73
C CYS A 49 -6.90 8.97 -11.55
N SER A 50 -8.20 8.67 -11.60
CA SER A 50 -9.14 9.11 -10.57
C SER A 50 -8.81 8.52 -9.20
N THR A 51 -9.02 9.36 -8.17
CA THR A 51 -9.05 8.98 -6.74
C THR A 51 -10.34 9.48 -6.10
N ALA A 52 -11.39 9.66 -6.88
CA ALA A 52 -12.72 10.03 -6.44
C ALA A 52 -13.64 8.82 -6.35
N GLY A 53 -14.67 8.94 -5.53
CA GLY A 53 -15.72 7.91 -5.36
C GLY A 53 -15.40 6.88 -4.30
N GLY A 54 -16.43 6.52 -3.53
CA GLY A 54 -16.38 5.56 -2.43
C GLY A 54 -15.69 6.08 -1.17
N THR A 55 -15.41 5.16 -0.27
CA THR A 55 -14.77 5.47 1.04
C THR A 55 -13.30 5.78 0.86
N LYS A 56 -12.82 6.78 1.59
CA LYS A 56 -11.40 7.18 1.58
C LYS A 56 -10.49 6.26 2.39
N VAL A 57 -11.06 5.52 3.32
CA VAL A 57 -10.38 4.56 4.19
C VAL A 57 -11.20 3.28 4.21
N VAL A 58 -10.62 2.18 3.79
CA VAL A 58 -11.31 0.88 3.73
C VAL A 58 -11.22 0.21 5.10
N ALA A 59 -12.36 -0.25 5.63
CA ALA A 59 -12.37 -1.12 6.80
C ALA A 59 -11.82 -2.50 6.39
N LEU A 60 -10.57 -2.76 6.71
CA LEU A 60 -9.87 -3.98 6.32
C LEU A 60 -10.46 -5.17 7.10
N ARG A 61 -10.86 -6.20 6.33
CA ARG A 61 -11.35 -7.48 6.85
C ARG A 61 -10.46 -8.59 6.30
N PRO A 62 -10.40 -9.76 6.91
CA PRO A 62 -9.54 -10.86 6.44
C PRO A 62 -9.67 -11.16 4.94
N GLN A 63 -10.88 -11.12 4.38
CA GLN A 63 -11.13 -11.37 2.96
C GLN A 63 -10.52 -10.27 2.08
N LEU A 64 -10.59 -8.99 2.51
CA LEU A 64 -9.99 -7.88 1.79
C LEU A 64 -8.46 -7.91 1.88
N SER A 65 -7.92 -8.24 3.05
CA SER A 65 -6.48 -8.46 3.21
C SER A 65 -5.97 -9.58 2.30
N ALA A 66 -6.70 -10.70 2.20
CA ALA A 66 -6.38 -11.79 1.29
C ALA A 66 -6.39 -11.33 -0.18
N GLN A 67 -7.36 -10.48 -0.59
CA GLN A 67 -7.40 -9.91 -1.94
C GLN A 67 -6.19 -9.02 -2.25
N LEU A 68 -5.72 -8.20 -1.30
CA LEU A 68 -4.51 -7.39 -1.48
C LEU A 68 -3.29 -8.28 -1.76
N ASN A 69 -3.10 -9.31 -0.94
CA ASN A 69 -2.00 -10.26 -1.10
C ASN A 69 -2.09 -11.03 -2.42
N GLU A 70 -3.26 -11.52 -2.78
CA GLU A 70 -3.51 -12.23 -4.04
C GLU A 70 -3.18 -11.35 -5.25
N ILE A 71 -3.67 -10.11 -5.29
CA ILE A 71 -3.40 -9.19 -6.41
C ILE A 71 -1.93 -8.82 -6.45
N ASN A 72 -1.29 -8.53 -5.31
CA ASN A 72 0.13 -8.21 -5.28
C ASN A 72 0.96 -9.35 -5.87
N LEU A 73 0.75 -10.57 -5.40
CA LEU A 73 1.47 -11.76 -5.88
C LEU A 73 1.15 -12.07 -7.35
N SER A 74 -0.13 -12.07 -7.73
CA SER A 74 -0.56 -12.40 -9.08
C SER A 74 0.00 -11.42 -10.12
N VAL A 75 -0.04 -10.12 -9.84
CA VAL A 75 0.52 -9.12 -10.77
C VAL A 75 2.03 -9.24 -10.85
N ASN A 76 2.72 -9.37 -9.71
CA ASN A 76 4.19 -9.54 -9.69
C ASN A 76 4.65 -10.79 -10.44
N SER A 77 3.88 -11.89 -10.41
CA SER A 77 4.28 -13.14 -11.06
C SER A 77 4.08 -13.14 -12.58
N ARG A 78 3.16 -12.32 -13.10
CA ARG A 78 2.81 -12.34 -14.54
C ARG A 78 3.37 -11.17 -15.34
N ILE A 79 3.84 -10.11 -14.69
CA ILE A 79 4.46 -8.96 -15.36
C ILE A 79 5.96 -9.02 -15.15
N THR A 80 6.71 -9.10 -16.24
CA THR A 80 8.17 -9.01 -16.22
C THR A 80 8.57 -7.55 -16.00
N GLU A 81 9.36 -7.28 -14.97
CA GLU A 81 9.88 -5.92 -14.72
C GLU A 81 10.93 -5.56 -15.78
N VAL A 82 10.64 -4.51 -16.53
CA VAL A 82 11.53 -3.97 -17.57
C VAL A 82 11.35 -2.46 -17.64
N SER A 83 12.43 -1.70 -17.49
CA SER A 83 12.37 -0.23 -17.54
C SER A 83 11.86 0.27 -18.89
N ASP A 84 11.15 1.38 -18.89
CA ASP A 84 10.61 2.04 -20.08
C ASP A 84 11.66 2.37 -21.13
N ARG A 85 12.87 2.71 -20.71
CA ARG A 85 13.99 2.93 -21.64
C ARG A 85 14.28 1.69 -22.51
N ALA A 86 14.15 0.50 -21.94
CA ALA A 86 14.39 -0.76 -22.65
C ALA A 86 13.22 -1.16 -23.56
N VAL A 87 11.98 -0.81 -23.20
CA VAL A 87 10.76 -1.26 -23.92
C VAL A 87 10.35 -0.28 -25.00
N VAL A 88 10.29 1.01 -24.69
CA VAL A 88 9.72 2.05 -25.59
C VAL A 88 10.72 3.13 -26.00
N GLY A 89 11.96 3.04 -25.54
CA GLY A 89 13.00 4.04 -25.81
C GLY A 89 12.74 5.40 -25.15
N LYS A 90 11.84 5.45 -24.16
CA LYS A 90 11.49 6.64 -23.36
C LYS A 90 11.92 6.44 -21.92
N ASN A 91 12.10 7.54 -21.21
CA ASN A 91 12.55 7.50 -19.81
C ASN A 91 11.41 7.24 -18.82
N ASP A 92 10.15 7.43 -19.22
CA ASP A 92 8.99 7.33 -18.32
C ASP A 92 7.70 7.40 -19.15
N ASP A 93 6.93 6.30 -19.24
CA ASP A 93 5.65 6.24 -19.97
C ASP A 93 4.63 5.39 -19.21
N TRP A 94 3.97 5.99 -18.28
CA TRP A 94 2.98 5.36 -17.41
C TRP A 94 1.81 4.76 -18.19
N ARG A 95 1.62 3.45 -18.12
CA ARG A 95 0.58 2.70 -18.85
C ARG A 95 0.08 1.50 -18.05
N VAL A 96 -0.92 0.84 -18.57
CA VAL A 96 -1.33 -0.49 -18.08
C VAL A 96 -0.50 -1.54 -18.81
N PRO A 97 0.37 -2.29 -18.13
CA PRO A 97 1.20 -3.29 -18.78
C PRO A 97 0.39 -4.54 -19.15
N THR A 98 0.84 -5.26 -20.20
CA THR A 98 0.25 -6.54 -20.62
C THR A 98 1.16 -7.72 -20.29
N VAL A 99 2.45 -7.60 -20.56
CA VAL A 99 3.46 -8.64 -20.37
C VAL A 99 4.65 -8.11 -19.56
N SER A 100 5.05 -6.87 -19.82
CA SER A 100 6.18 -6.22 -19.16
C SER A 100 5.89 -4.76 -18.90
N GLY A 101 6.54 -4.20 -17.89
CA GLY A 101 6.48 -2.80 -17.48
C GLY A 101 7.36 -2.57 -16.26
N ASP A 102 7.50 -1.33 -15.85
CA ASP A 102 8.27 -0.99 -14.66
C ASP A 102 7.38 -0.75 -13.42
N CYS A 103 7.94 -0.16 -12.37
CA CYS A 103 7.27 -0.09 -11.07
C CYS A 103 5.93 0.67 -11.11
N GLU A 104 5.83 1.77 -11.87
CA GLU A 104 4.60 2.54 -12.00
C GLU A 104 3.53 1.81 -12.82
N ASP A 105 3.91 1.12 -13.89
CA ASP A 105 3.03 0.30 -14.70
C ASP A 105 2.41 -0.83 -13.87
N ILE A 106 3.26 -1.51 -13.08
CA ILE A 106 2.84 -2.58 -12.17
C ILE A 106 1.91 -2.03 -11.08
N ALA A 107 2.21 -0.86 -10.52
CA ALA A 107 1.33 -0.20 -9.53
C ALA A 107 -0.03 0.19 -10.13
N ILE A 108 -0.05 0.69 -11.37
CA ILE A 108 -1.27 1.01 -12.13
C ILE A 108 -2.11 -0.24 -12.38
N LEU A 109 -1.48 -1.36 -12.77
CA LEU A 109 -2.19 -2.62 -13.00
C LEU A 109 -2.83 -3.16 -11.72
N LYS A 110 -2.13 -3.09 -10.58
CA LYS A 110 -2.68 -3.46 -9.27
C LYS A 110 -3.88 -2.59 -8.90
N LYS A 111 -3.79 -1.29 -9.14
CA LYS A 111 -4.93 -0.37 -8.97
C LYS A 111 -6.13 -0.77 -9.82
N LEU A 112 -5.92 -1.06 -11.10
CA LEU A 112 -6.96 -1.53 -12.02
C LEU A 112 -7.62 -2.81 -11.52
N GLU A 113 -6.83 -3.81 -11.13
CA GLU A 113 -7.35 -5.10 -10.65
C GLU A 113 -8.16 -4.95 -9.34
N LEU A 114 -7.71 -4.10 -8.42
CA LEU A 114 -8.46 -3.80 -7.19
C LEU A 114 -9.77 -3.07 -7.51
N MET A 115 -9.75 -2.07 -8.40
CA MET A 115 -10.96 -1.37 -8.83
C MET A 115 -11.97 -2.32 -9.47
N LYS A 116 -11.54 -3.27 -10.30
CA LYS A 116 -12.42 -4.33 -10.87
C LYS A 116 -13.06 -5.21 -9.79
N ARG A 117 -12.42 -5.38 -8.64
CA ARG A 117 -12.97 -6.10 -7.48
C ARG A 117 -13.81 -5.21 -6.55
N GLY A 118 -14.10 -3.97 -6.95
CA GLY A 118 -14.96 -3.05 -6.20
C GLY A 118 -14.24 -2.22 -5.13
N TRP A 119 -12.91 -2.22 -5.12
CA TRP A 119 -12.17 -1.32 -4.23
C TRP A 119 -12.37 0.14 -4.65
N PRO A 120 -12.61 1.05 -3.68
CA PRO A 120 -12.86 2.45 -3.99
C PRO A 120 -11.58 3.14 -4.50
N ALA A 121 -11.67 3.82 -5.64
CA ALA A 121 -10.54 4.54 -6.24
C ALA A 121 -9.93 5.57 -5.28
N SER A 122 -10.75 6.14 -4.38
CA SER A 122 -10.31 7.11 -3.36
C SER A 122 -9.37 6.53 -2.30
N ALA A 123 -9.33 5.20 -2.13
CA ALA A 123 -8.41 4.52 -1.23
C ALA A 123 -7.16 3.97 -1.93
N LEU A 124 -7.08 4.04 -3.27
CA LEU A 124 -6.01 3.47 -4.09
C LEU A 124 -5.17 4.59 -4.70
N LEU A 125 -4.00 4.87 -4.12
CA LEU A 125 -3.20 6.04 -4.43
C LEU A 125 -1.84 5.63 -4.99
N LEU A 126 -1.53 6.06 -6.22
CA LEU A 126 -0.17 5.96 -6.74
C LEU A 126 0.75 6.84 -5.90
N THR A 127 1.88 6.28 -5.50
CA THR A 127 2.79 6.87 -4.52
C THR A 127 4.22 6.74 -5.01
N VAL A 128 4.97 7.84 -5.01
CA VAL A 128 6.37 7.88 -5.44
C VAL A 128 7.31 7.98 -4.25
N ALA A 129 8.38 7.24 -4.36
CA ALA A 129 9.43 7.10 -3.36
C ALA A 129 10.80 6.99 -4.02
N SER A 130 11.86 6.83 -3.24
CA SER A 130 13.14 6.30 -3.73
C SER A 130 13.57 5.09 -2.92
N TYR A 131 14.29 4.21 -3.60
CA TYR A 131 14.94 3.04 -3.05
C TYR A 131 16.36 2.93 -3.62
N HIS A 132 17.35 2.85 -2.75
CA HIS A 132 18.78 2.87 -3.13
C HIS A 132 19.20 4.02 -4.08
N GLY A 133 18.54 5.17 -3.96
CA GLY A 133 18.82 6.34 -4.80
C GLY A 133 18.05 6.38 -6.13
N GLU A 134 17.39 5.30 -6.51
CA GLU A 134 16.56 5.21 -7.71
C GLU A 134 15.09 5.58 -7.42
N GLY A 135 14.41 6.12 -8.43
CA GLY A 135 12.97 6.37 -8.37
C GLY A 135 12.18 5.08 -8.25
N HIS A 136 11.14 5.09 -7.43
CA HIS A 136 10.27 3.93 -7.22
C HIS A 136 8.82 4.34 -7.05
N THR A 137 7.92 3.61 -7.69
CA THR A 137 6.47 3.85 -7.60
C THR A 137 5.76 2.62 -7.05
N VAL A 138 4.88 2.82 -6.09
CA VAL A 138 4.08 1.78 -5.46
C VAL A 138 2.61 2.16 -5.44
N LEU A 139 1.74 1.18 -5.21
CA LEU A 139 0.34 1.43 -4.90
C LEU A 139 0.15 1.46 -3.38
N THR A 140 -0.28 2.62 -2.86
CA THR A 140 -0.73 2.74 -1.47
C THR A 140 -2.24 2.49 -1.38
N VAL A 141 -2.64 1.62 -0.45
CA VAL A 141 -4.03 1.33 -0.13
C VAL A 141 -4.35 1.86 1.27
N ARG A 142 -5.29 2.80 1.35
CA ARG A 142 -5.70 3.39 2.62
C ARG A 142 -6.69 2.53 3.38
N THR A 143 -6.31 2.09 4.57
CA THR A 143 -7.14 1.24 5.42
C THR A 143 -7.24 1.77 6.86
N ASN A 144 -8.20 1.26 7.62
CA ASN A 144 -8.30 1.54 9.06
C ASN A 144 -7.16 0.90 9.87
N GLU A 145 -6.39 -0.01 9.28
CA GLU A 145 -5.20 -0.64 9.87
C GLU A 145 -3.90 0.03 9.44
N GLY A 146 -3.97 1.20 8.77
CA GLY A 146 -2.83 1.95 8.24
C GLY A 146 -2.83 2.02 6.72
N ASP A 147 -1.85 2.71 6.17
CA ASP A 147 -1.64 2.78 4.73
C ASP A 147 -0.74 1.61 4.29
N LEU A 148 -1.33 0.65 3.57
CA LEU A 148 -0.65 -0.56 3.11
C LEU A 148 -0.04 -0.33 1.72
N VAL A 149 1.09 -0.97 1.45
CA VAL A 149 1.83 -0.86 0.19
C VAL A 149 1.81 -2.18 -0.55
N LEU A 150 1.38 -2.12 -1.82
CA LEU A 150 1.55 -3.16 -2.81
C LEU A 150 2.71 -2.77 -3.73
N ASP A 151 3.69 -3.66 -3.85
CA ASP A 151 5.00 -3.37 -4.39
C ASP A 151 5.45 -4.50 -5.34
N ASN A 152 6.18 -4.15 -6.43
CA ASN A 152 6.74 -5.13 -7.35
C ASN A 152 8.00 -5.83 -6.81
N LEU A 153 8.74 -5.17 -5.92
CA LEU A 153 9.98 -5.72 -5.33
C LEU A 153 9.73 -6.78 -4.26
N THR A 154 8.48 -6.92 -3.78
CA THR A 154 8.13 -7.92 -2.77
C THR A 154 6.71 -8.45 -2.96
N GLY A 155 6.51 -9.73 -2.69
CA GLY A 155 5.17 -10.32 -2.63
C GLY A 155 4.37 -9.95 -1.37
N ALA A 156 5.02 -9.45 -0.34
CA ALA A 156 4.36 -9.11 0.92
C ALA A 156 3.70 -7.73 0.86
N VAL A 157 2.43 -7.64 1.22
CA VAL A 157 1.76 -6.37 1.51
C VAL A 157 2.17 -5.90 2.90
N ARG A 158 2.70 -4.67 3.02
CA ARG A 158 3.27 -4.13 4.26
C ARG A 158 2.69 -2.77 4.59
N ASP A 159 2.68 -2.44 5.87
CA ASP A 159 2.52 -1.05 6.30
C ASP A 159 3.66 -0.20 5.71
N TRP A 160 3.33 0.98 5.20
CA TRP A 160 4.29 1.86 4.53
C TRP A 160 5.50 2.21 5.40
N SER A 161 5.31 2.38 6.71
CA SER A 161 6.39 2.72 7.64
C SER A 161 7.37 1.56 7.90
N SER A 162 7.00 0.34 7.49
CA SER A 162 7.82 -0.87 7.59
C SER A 162 8.54 -1.22 6.28
N THR A 163 8.48 -0.32 5.29
CA THR A 163 9.20 -0.47 4.02
C THR A 163 10.52 0.30 4.06
N PRO A 164 11.53 -0.06 3.23
CA PRO A 164 12.82 0.61 3.21
C PRO A 164 12.84 1.89 2.35
N TYR A 165 11.67 2.45 2.01
CA TYR A 165 11.54 3.53 1.03
C TYR A 165 11.57 4.93 1.66
N ASN A 166 12.16 5.88 0.93
CA ASN A 166 12.02 7.30 1.21
C ASN A 166 10.87 7.86 0.38
N TYR A 167 9.71 8.07 0.99
CA TYR A 167 8.51 8.53 0.32
C TYR A 167 8.52 10.03 0.07
N PHE A 168 8.13 10.46 -1.14
CA PHE A 168 8.08 11.86 -1.53
C PHE A 168 6.66 12.41 -1.62
N ALA A 169 5.81 11.75 -2.42
CA ALA A 169 4.48 12.24 -2.72
C ALA A 169 3.54 11.11 -3.13
N ARG A 170 2.26 11.36 -3.00
CA ARG A 170 1.19 10.47 -3.47
C ARG A 170 0.06 11.25 -4.11
N GLN A 171 -0.81 10.58 -4.85
CA GLN A 171 -2.05 11.16 -5.32
C GLN A 171 -2.90 11.67 -4.15
N ALA A 172 -3.53 12.85 -4.33
CA ALA A 172 -4.50 13.37 -3.37
C ALA A 172 -5.83 12.61 -3.47
N GLN A 173 -6.43 12.30 -2.33
CA GLN A 173 -7.76 11.69 -2.29
C GLN A 173 -8.83 12.65 -2.80
N GLY A 174 -9.74 12.16 -3.64
CA GLY A 174 -10.82 12.95 -4.23
C GLY A 174 -10.42 13.76 -5.47
N ASN A 175 -9.12 13.92 -5.74
CA ASN A 175 -8.62 14.53 -6.96
C ASN A 175 -7.30 13.91 -7.38
N GLY A 176 -7.35 12.85 -8.17
CA GLY A 176 -6.18 12.06 -8.58
C GLY A 176 -5.16 12.80 -9.44
N ARG A 177 -5.53 13.95 -10.04
CA ARG A 177 -4.57 14.80 -10.77
C ARG A 177 -3.71 15.65 -9.85
N ARG A 178 -4.11 15.81 -8.58
CA ARG A 178 -3.33 16.52 -7.55
C ARG A 178 -2.48 15.53 -6.78
N TRP A 179 -1.30 16.01 -6.36
CA TRP A 179 -0.38 15.25 -5.53
C TRP A 179 -0.09 16.00 -4.24
N GLU A 180 0.19 15.24 -3.21
CA GLU A 180 0.49 15.73 -1.86
C GLU A 180 1.85 15.19 -1.43
N ARG A 181 2.67 16.08 -0.86
CA ARG A 181 3.96 15.70 -0.28
C ARG A 181 3.74 14.86 0.97
N ILE A 182 4.45 13.75 1.07
CA ILE A 182 4.42 12.90 2.26
C ILE A 182 5.39 13.48 3.30
N GLY A 183 4.90 13.60 4.55
CA GLY A 183 5.70 14.00 5.70
C GLY A 183 6.23 12.80 6.46
N ALA A 184 7.00 13.06 7.53
CA ALA A 184 7.45 12.01 8.43
C ALA A 184 6.26 11.27 9.05
N ALA A 185 6.42 9.95 9.30
CA ALA A 185 5.42 9.15 9.99
C ALA A 185 5.09 9.77 11.36
N LYS A 186 3.80 9.95 11.64
CA LYS A 186 3.35 10.07 13.03
C LYS A 186 2.90 8.69 13.48
N SER A 187 3.56 8.12 14.46
CA SER A 187 3.02 7.00 15.21
C SER A 187 1.65 7.41 15.74
N VAL A 188 0.64 6.61 15.46
CA VAL A 188 -0.65 6.73 16.15
C VAL A 188 -0.38 6.28 17.58
N GLY A 189 -0.11 7.27 18.46
CA GLY A 189 0.04 7.00 19.87
C GLY A 189 -1.26 6.40 20.40
N THR A 190 -1.19 5.18 20.88
CA THR A 190 -2.19 4.65 21.82
C THR A 190 -2.17 5.59 23.01
N THR A 191 -3.16 6.44 23.16
CA THR A 191 -3.46 7.10 24.43
C THR A 191 -3.81 5.99 25.42
N ALA A 192 -2.80 5.53 26.16
CA ALA A 192 -3.04 4.81 27.39
C ALA A 192 -3.74 5.79 28.34
N THR A 193 -5.06 5.70 28.43
CA THR A 193 -5.81 6.34 29.48
C THR A 193 -5.48 5.58 30.76
N GLY A 194 -4.51 6.12 31.51
CA GLY A 194 -4.29 5.68 32.88
C GLY A 194 -5.42 6.19 33.75
N ILE A 195 -5.97 5.31 34.52
CA ILE A 195 -6.61 5.55 35.83
C ILE A 195 -5.93 4.64 36.81
#